data_4a9b09f7901d0a811147a3b3b045032e
#
_entry.id   4a9b09f7901d0a811147a3b3b045032e
#
_cell.length_a   1.000
_cell.length_b   1.000
_cell.length_c   1.000
_cell.angle_alpha   90.00
_cell.angle_beta   90.00
_cell.angle_gamma   90.00
#
_symmetry.space_group_name_H-M   'P 1'
#
loop_
_entity.id
_entity.type
_entity.pdbx_description
1 polymer ?
#
loop_
_entity_poly.entity_id
_entity_poly.type
_entity_poly.pdbx_seq_one_letter_code
_entity_poly.pdbx_strand_id
1 'polypeptide(L)'
;MFLMRFTERAYVNYTADDVRKSPNSAVRLTFSNSHFDPEVGSDLYNLHFDEYEYSEEMGFDGLMLNEHHNTPTCLGAAMNLEAAVLARITKRPKIVLLGNPLPIFDNPIRLAEELAEIDMMSRGRLVSGFVRGTGVESLATNTNPLYNRERFEEAHDLVIKTWTTPGPFRWEGKHYQFRVVNPFQVPLQKPHPPVWIPGTGSPETLVWCAEHHYPYLFLETDHQGTRDMMEIYAETARNFGYEPGPEHFGYLVRIHVQDTDEKAREVGRGYLEGNVGVGRIPLPRDYASPVGYGSASRDPRFLRLREQIRSDPFRVGGLDGAAYDQILESKRWVIGSPDTVIRQLREILSEMRPGILAIWTNDGTISHEDSMRCLELMGQEVLPALREIGEELELTDPFQKAP
;
A
#
# COMPACT_ATOMS: atom_id res chain seq x y z
N MET A 1 5.31 6.19 17.01
CA MET A 1 4.46 5.73 15.88
C MET A 1 4.94 6.38 14.59
N PHE A 2 5.01 5.62 13.50
CA PHE A 2 5.42 6.07 12.17
C PHE A 2 4.22 6.49 11.32
N LEU A 3 4.20 7.73 10.86
CA LEU A 3 3.10 8.34 10.12
C LEU A 3 3.50 8.55 8.65
N MET A 4 2.88 7.83 7.73
CA MET A 4 3.21 7.96 6.31
C MET A 4 2.01 8.36 5.47
N ARG A 5 2.27 9.20 4.47
CA ARG A 5 1.27 9.58 3.47
C ARG A 5 1.21 8.55 2.36
N PHE A 6 0.00 8.21 1.97
CA PHE A 6 -0.32 7.52 0.71
C PHE A 6 -1.32 8.34 -0.12
N THR A 7 -1.14 8.34 -1.40
CA THR A 7 -2.14 8.80 -2.37
C THR A 7 -2.18 7.81 -3.54
N GLU A 8 -3.39 7.48 -3.98
CA GLU A 8 -3.54 6.78 -5.27
C GLU A 8 -3.31 7.80 -6.39
N ARG A 9 -2.41 7.48 -7.29
CA ARG A 9 -2.05 8.36 -8.41
C ARG A 9 -2.90 7.99 -9.62
N ALA A 10 -4.22 8.18 -9.48
CA ALA A 10 -5.17 7.80 -10.51
C ALA A 10 -5.18 8.80 -11.68
N TYR A 11 -5.30 8.25 -12.89
CA TYR A 11 -5.67 9.03 -14.08
C TYR A 11 -7.19 9.06 -14.18
N VAL A 12 -7.76 10.26 -14.12
CA VAL A 12 -9.22 10.44 -14.01
C VAL A 12 -9.84 11.17 -15.19
N ASN A 13 -9.07 11.49 -16.24
CA ASN A 13 -9.55 12.21 -17.44
C ASN A 13 -10.25 11.26 -18.43
N TYR A 14 -11.27 10.57 -17.97
CA TYR A 14 -12.19 9.76 -18.78
C TYR A 14 -13.56 9.72 -18.11
N THR A 15 -14.59 9.29 -18.84
CA THR A 15 -15.97 9.32 -18.37
C THR A 15 -16.47 7.92 -18.00
N ALA A 16 -17.53 7.86 -17.20
CA ALA A 16 -18.24 6.58 -16.94
C ALA A 16 -18.79 5.96 -18.26
N ASP A 17 -19.06 6.78 -19.28
CA ASP A 17 -19.50 6.31 -20.60
C ASP A 17 -18.40 5.58 -21.34
N ASP A 18 -17.16 6.07 -21.25
CA ASP A 18 -15.98 5.40 -21.82
C ASP A 18 -15.76 4.02 -21.19
N VAL A 19 -15.93 3.93 -19.86
CA VAL A 19 -15.88 2.66 -19.13
C VAL A 19 -16.98 1.71 -19.62
N ARG A 20 -18.23 2.19 -19.76
CA ARG A 20 -19.36 1.36 -20.24
C ARG A 20 -19.18 0.85 -21.66
N LYS A 21 -18.46 1.58 -22.51
CA LYS A 21 -18.15 1.20 -23.90
C LYS A 21 -17.01 0.21 -24.03
N SER A 22 -16.34 -0.14 -22.92
CA SER A 22 -15.27 -1.14 -22.94
C SER A 22 -15.78 -2.50 -23.46
N PRO A 23 -15.00 -3.23 -24.26
CA PRO A 23 -15.47 -4.38 -25.03
C PRO A 23 -15.87 -5.59 -24.18
N ASN A 24 -15.52 -5.62 -22.89
CA ASN A 24 -15.87 -6.73 -21.99
C ASN A 24 -15.92 -6.30 -20.53
N SER A 25 -16.28 -7.23 -19.65
CA SER A 25 -16.43 -7.00 -18.21
C SER A 25 -15.10 -6.85 -17.45
N ALA A 26 -13.96 -7.23 -18.05
CA ALA A 26 -12.65 -7.09 -17.44
C ALA A 26 -12.02 -5.72 -17.78
N VAL A 27 -12.78 -4.65 -17.58
CA VAL A 27 -12.43 -3.28 -17.99
C VAL A 27 -11.05 -2.87 -17.47
N ARG A 28 -10.71 -3.24 -16.24
CA ARG A 28 -9.40 -2.93 -15.65
C ARG A 28 -8.21 -3.42 -16.50
N LEU A 29 -8.39 -4.49 -17.27
CA LEU A 29 -7.36 -5.02 -18.17
C LEU A 29 -7.52 -4.55 -19.62
N THR A 30 -8.69 -4.09 -20.00
CA THR A 30 -9.06 -3.88 -21.40
C THR A 30 -9.48 -2.45 -21.74
N PHE A 31 -9.45 -1.55 -20.74
CA PHE A 31 -9.67 -0.13 -20.98
C PHE A 31 -8.56 0.41 -21.87
N SER A 32 -8.95 0.96 -23.01
CA SER A 32 -7.98 1.35 -24.03
C SER A 32 -7.13 2.52 -23.60
N ASN A 33 -5.83 2.44 -23.82
CA ASN A 33 -4.92 3.57 -23.66
C ASN A 33 -5.15 4.71 -24.67
N SER A 34 -6.06 4.56 -25.64
CA SER A 34 -6.53 5.66 -26.47
C SER A 34 -7.27 6.77 -25.69
N HIS A 35 -7.68 6.47 -24.46
CA HIS A 35 -8.25 7.46 -23.53
C HIS A 35 -7.19 8.20 -22.70
N PHE A 36 -5.92 7.83 -22.82
CA PHE A 36 -4.83 8.51 -22.12
C PHE A 36 -4.32 9.70 -22.89
N ASP A 37 -4.40 10.87 -22.29
CA ASP A 37 -3.79 12.11 -22.77
C ASP A 37 -2.42 12.29 -22.10
N PRO A 38 -1.31 12.27 -22.86
CA PRO A 38 0.03 12.42 -22.30
C PRO A 38 0.29 13.78 -21.63
N GLU A 39 -0.37 14.85 -22.06
CA GLU A 39 -0.22 16.17 -21.44
C GLU A 39 -0.84 16.16 -20.05
N VAL A 40 -2.08 15.67 -19.93
CA VAL A 40 -2.75 15.49 -18.64
C VAL A 40 -1.95 14.53 -17.73
N GLY A 41 -1.43 13.44 -18.29
CA GLY A 41 -0.59 12.49 -17.53
C GLY A 41 0.68 13.14 -17.00
N SER A 42 1.33 13.97 -17.81
CA SER A 42 2.51 14.75 -17.42
C SER A 42 2.21 15.69 -16.24
N ASP A 43 1.10 16.44 -16.34
CA ASP A 43 0.70 17.37 -15.30
C ASP A 43 0.39 16.63 -13.99
N LEU A 44 -0.31 15.49 -14.04
CA LEU A 44 -0.61 14.67 -12.87
C LEU A 44 0.64 14.15 -12.17
N TYR A 45 1.66 13.66 -12.89
CA TYR A 45 2.92 13.22 -12.28
C TYR A 45 3.58 14.36 -11.51
N ASN A 46 3.70 15.55 -12.12
CA ASN A 46 4.34 16.69 -11.46
C ASN A 46 3.53 17.18 -10.26
N LEU A 47 2.22 17.24 -10.37
CA LEU A 47 1.32 17.60 -9.28
C LEU A 47 1.48 16.64 -8.09
N HIS A 48 1.59 15.34 -8.33
CA HIS A 48 1.83 14.38 -7.26
C HIS A 48 3.22 14.54 -6.61
N PHE A 49 4.25 14.87 -7.37
CA PHE A 49 5.57 15.17 -6.81
C PHE A 49 5.54 16.42 -5.92
N ASP A 50 4.87 17.48 -6.34
CA ASP A 50 4.68 18.70 -5.55
C ASP A 50 3.95 18.38 -4.24
N GLU A 51 2.89 17.57 -4.28
CA GLU A 51 2.18 17.11 -3.09
C GLU A 51 3.07 16.26 -2.15
N TYR A 52 3.97 15.44 -2.69
CA TYR A 52 4.92 14.66 -1.88
C TYR A 52 5.98 15.55 -1.22
N GLU A 53 6.52 16.56 -1.92
CA GLU A 53 7.42 17.54 -1.32
C GLU A 53 6.72 18.32 -0.20
N TYR A 54 5.48 18.76 -0.44
CA TYR A 54 4.68 19.43 0.59
C TYR A 54 4.37 18.51 1.79
N SER A 55 4.20 17.22 1.57
CA SER A 55 4.02 16.26 2.68
C SER A 55 5.28 16.15 3.57
N GLU A 56 6.48 16.29 3.01
CA GLU A 56 7.71 16.42 3.79
C GLU A 56 7.68 17.68 4.65
N GLU A 57 7.25 18.83 4.09
CA GLU A 57 7.13 20.09 4.84
C GLU A 57 6.14 19.96 5.98
N MET A 58 5.03 19.29 5.75
CA MET A 58 4.00 19.04 6.74
C MET A 58 4.39 17.99 7.81
N GLY A 59 5.54 17.35 7.70
CA GLY A 59 6.11 16.51 8.74
C GLY A 59 5.71 15.05 8.72
N PHE A 60 5.30 14.49 7.59
CA PHE A 60 5.15 13.05 7.44
C PHE A 60 6.50 12.33 7.55
N ASP A 61 6.52 11.17 8.22
CA ASP A 61 7.71 10.35 8.40
C ASP A 61 8.04 9.50 7.17
N GLY A 62 7.03 9.20 6.35
CA GLY A 62 7.16 8.40 5.15
C GLY A 62 6.24 8.81 4.02
N LEU A 63 6.70 8.54 2.80
CA LEU A 63 5.96 8.73 1.55
C LEU A 63 5.79 7.35 0.91
N MET A 64 4.54 6.89 0.84
CA MET A 64 4.22 5.56 0.33
C MET A 64 3.85 5.61 -1.15
N LEU A 65 4.42 4.68 -1.91
CA LEU A 65 4.10 4.42 -3.31
C LEU A 65 3.56 3.00 -3.49
N ASN A 66 2.69 2.80 -4.48
CA ASN A 66 2.20 1.50 -4.93
C ASN A 66 2.43 1.31 -6.43
N GLU A 67 2.28 0.07 -6.92
CA GLU A 67 2.45 -0.29 -8.32
C GLU A 67 1.23 -1.04 -8.85
N HIS A 68 0.70 -0.58 -9.99
CA HIS A 68 -0.36 -1.25 -10.72
C HIS A 68 -0.16 -1.10 -12.23
N HIS A 69 -0.52 -2.15 -12.99
CA HIS A 69 -0.34 -2.20 -14.43
C HIS A 69 -1.68 -2.22 -15.18
N ASN A 70 -1.65 -1.76 -16.43
CA ASN A 70 -2.78 -1.79 -17.38
C ASN A 70 -4.09 -1.17 -16.83
N THR A 71 -3.98 -0.14 -16.01
CA THR A 71 -5.14 0.46 -15.36
C THR A 71 -4.98 1.97 -15.22
N PRO A 72 -6.04 2.77 -15.41
CA PRO A 72 -6.00 4.20 -15.08
C PRO A 72 -6.10 4.47 -13.57
N THR A 73 -6.35 3.46 -12.73
CA THR A 73 -6.47 3.68 -11.28
C THR A 73 -5.14 4.02 -10.60
N CYS A 74 -4.01 3.82 -11.28
CA CYS A 74 -2.70 4.18 -10.80
C CYS A 74 -1.75 4.47 -11.97
N LEU A 75 -1.11 5.63 -11.97
CA LEU A 75 -0.05 5.98 -12.92
C LEU A 75 1.29 5.31 -12.60
N GLY A 76 1.44 4.75 -11.40
CA GLY A 76 2.66 4.11 -10.90
C GLY A 76 2.91 2.73 -11.49
N ALA A 77 2.97 2.59 -12.81
CA ALA A 77 3.30 1.33 -13.47
C ALA A 77 4.79 0.96 -13.35
N ALA A 78 5.63 1.92 -12.99
CA ALA A 78 7.05 1.74 -12.70
C ALA A 78 7.41 2.54 -11.43
N MET A 79 6.86 2.12 -10.31
CA MET A 79 6.95 2.80 -9.01
C MET A 79 8.39 3.15 -8.62
N ASN A 80 9.37 2.33 -9.00
CA ASN A 80 10.77 2.56 -8.68
C ASN A 80 11.35 3.83 -9.36
N LEU A 81 10.82 4.25 -10.52
CA LEU A 81 11.20 5.52 -11.16
C LEU A 81 10.71 6.72 -10.32
N GLU A 82 9.47 6.67 -9.85
CA GLU A 82 8.93 7.71 -8.96
C GLU A 82 9.72 7.76 -7.64
N ALA A 83 10.06 6.61 -7.08
CA ALA A 83 10.90 6.51 -5.89
C ALA A 83 12.28 7.16 -6.07
N ALA A 84 12.89 6.99 -7.24
CA ALA A 84 14.18 7.64 -7.56
C ALA A 84 14.04 9.18 -7.64
N VAL A 85 12.93 9.69 -8.17
CA VAL A 85 12.62 11.12 -8.12
C VAL A 85 12.45 11.59 -6.68
N LEU A 86 11.63 10.91 -5.88
CA LEU A 86 11.43 11.24 -4.46
C LEU A 86 12.75 11.18 -3.67
N ALA A 87 13.64 10.24 -3.98
CA ALA A 87 14.95 10.16 -3.35
C ALA A 87 15.79 11.42 -3.54
N ARG A 88 15.59 12.13 -4.67
CA ARG A 88 16.32 13.35 -5.02
C ARG A 88 15.65 14.62 -4.50
N ILE A 89 14.33 14.74 -4.62
CA ILE A 89 13.60 15.96 -4.28
C ILE A 89 13.34 16.08 -2.77
N THR A 90 13.15 14.96 -2.05
CA THR A 90 12.93 14.94 -0.59
C THR A 90 14.23 14.65 0.19
N LYS A 91 14.22 14.87 1.50
CA LYS A 91 15.41 14.77 2.36
C LYS A 91 15.23 13.96 3.64
N ARG A 92 14.07 14.02 4.27
CA ARG A 92 13.80 13.42 5.59
C ARG A 92 12.94 12.15 5.55
N PRO A 93 11.79 12.15 4.85
CA PRO A 93 10.86 11.04 4.97
C PRO A 93 11.44 9.76 4.37
N LYS A 94 11.06 8.62 4.94
CA LYS A 94 11.30 7.33 4.31
C LYS A 94 10.53 7.24 2.99
N ILE A 95 11.12 6.60 2.00
CA ILE A 95 10.46 6.26 0.73
C ILE A 95 10.00 4.82 0.87
N VAL A 96 8.69 4.65 0.97
CA VAL A 96 8.08 3.35 1.32
C VAL A 96 7.40 2.76 0.10
N LEU A 97 7.99 1.71 -0.44
CA LEU A 97 7.45 1.01 -1.62
C LEU A 97 6.53 -0.12 -1.14
N LEU A 98 5.23 0.03 -1.28
CA LEU A 98 4.25 -0.98 -0.88
C LEU A 98 3.25 -1.30 -2.01
N GLY A 99 3.74 -2.10 -2.98
CA GLY A 99 5.03 -2.80 -3.07
C GLY A 99 5.28 -3.34 -4.44
N ASN A 100 6.53 -3.71 -4.65
CA ASN A 100 6.93 -4.40 -5.88
C ASN A 100 6.28 -5.79 -5.96
N PRO A 101 5.54 -6.13 -7.04
CA PRO A 101 4.88 -7.42 -7.20
C PRO A 101 5.88 -8.49 -7.66
N LEU A 102 6.64 -9.07 -6.74
CA LEU A 102 7.75 -9.99 -7.02
C LEU A 102 7.44 -11.08 -8.06
N PRO A 103 6.24 -11.72 -8.06
CA PRO A 103 5.98 -12.81 -8.99
C PRO A 103 6.01 -12.45 -10.47
N ILE A 104 5.83 -11.17 -10.80
CA ILE A 104 5.78 -10.72 -12.20
C ILE A 104 7.17 -10.41 -12.79
N PHE A 105 8.19 -10.28 -11.96
CA PHE A 105 9.55 -10.04 -12.44
C PHE A 105 10.17 -11.34 -12.95
N ASP A 106 10.58 -11.36 -14.21
CA ASP A 106 11.36 -12.45 -14.79
C ASP A 106 12.84 -12.38 -14.35
N ASN A 107 13.30 -11.22 -13.96
CA ASN A 107 14.62 -10.99 -13.42
C ASN A 107 14.61 -10.26 -12.09
N PRO A 108 14.45 -10.96 -10.94
CA PRO A 108 14.50 -10.36 -9.61
C PRO A 108 15.84 -9.70 -9.28
N ILE A 109 16.93 -10.07 -9.95
CA ILE A 109 18.25 -9.43 -9.75
C ILE A 109 18.19 -7.98 -10.23
N ARG A 110 17.50 -7.69 -11.36
CA ARG A 110 17.30 -6.32 -11.84
C ARG A 110 16.53 -5.47 -10.80
N LEU A 111 15.51 -6.04 -10.20
CA LEU A 111 14.81 -5.36 -9.10
C LEU A 111 15.73 -5.09 -7.91
N ALA A 112 16.58 -6.07 -7.54
CA ALA A 112 17.55 -5.87 -6.45
C ALA A 112 18.53 -4.74 -6.75
N GLU A 113 18.98 -4.58 -7.99
CA GLU A 113 19.82 -3.46 -8.44
C GLU A 113 19.08 -2.13 -8.31
N GLU A 114 17.86 -2.01 -8.84
CA GLU A 114 17.05 -0.79 -8.77
C GLU A 114 16.83 -0.33 -7.32
N LEU A 115 16.45 -1.24 -6.45
CA LEU A 115 16.21 -0.93 -5.04
C LEU A 115 17.51 -0.54 -4.31
N ALA A 116 18.64 -1.17 -4.64
CA ALA A 116 19.94 -0.78 -4.09
C ALA A 116 20.35 0.65 -4.54
N GLU A 117 20.09 1.00 -5.79
CA GLU A 117 20.35 2.35 -6.32
C GLU A 117 19.45 3.39 -5.64
N ILE A 118 18.16 3.11 -5.46
CA ILE A 118 17.23 4.00 -4.74
C ILE A 118 17.69 4.18 -3.29
N ASP A 119 18.13 3.11 -2.64
CA ASP A 119 18.63 3.18 -1.26
C ASP A 119 19.86 4.09 -1.14
N MET A 120 20.81 3.97 -2.08
CA MET A 120 21.97 4.84 -2.14
C MET A 120 21.60 6.29 -2.48
N MET A 121 20.75 6.52 -3.49
CA MET A 121 20.28 7.87 -3.87
C MET A 121 19.53 8.56 -2.74
N SER A 122 18.71 7.81 -2.01
CA SER A 122 17.96 8.31 -0.85
C SER A 122 18.79 8.42 0.43
N ARG A 123 20.05 7.96 0.43
CA ARG A 123 20.93 7.91 1.59
C ARG A 123 20.35 7.07 2.74
N GLY A 124 19.84 5.89 2.41
CA GLY A 124 19.32 4.93 3.41
C GLY A 124 17.91 5.25 3.90
N ARG A 125 17.09 5.89 3.08
CA ARG A 125 15.69 6.17 3.42
C ARG A 125 14.69 5.18 2.81
N LEU A 126 15.16 4.23 1.99
CA LEU A 126 14.30 3.23 1.36
C LEU A 126 13.73 2.27 2.40
N VAL A 127 12.44 1.97 2.27
CA VAL A 127 11.77 0.79 2.81
C VAL A 127 11.26 -0.02 1.63
N SER A 128 11.79 -1.23 1.46
CA SER A 128 11.41 -2.12 0.37
C SER A 128 10.14 -2.88 0.74
N GLY A 129 9.07 -2.69 -0.02
CA GLY A 129 7.87 -3.48 0.17
C GLY A 129 7.66 -4.43 -0.98
N PHE A 130 7.24 -5.64 -0.65
CA PHE A 130 6.99 -6.69 -1.62
C PHE A 130 5.55 -7.17 -1.53
N VAL A 131 4.93 -7.42 -2.69
CA VAL A 131 3.57 -7.96 -2.77
C VAL A 131 3.53 -9.16 -3.71
N ARG A 132 2.53 -10.00 -3.50
CA ARG A 132 2.21 -11.04 -4.50
C ARG A 132 1.48 -10.46 -5.71
N GLY A 133 1.01 -9.23 -5.60
CA GLY A 133 0.11 -8.63 -6.56
C GLY A 133 -1.29 -9.26 -6.53
N THR A 134 -2.12 -8.93 -7.50
CA THR A 134 -3.40 -9.59 -7.77
C THR A 134 -3.32 -10.41 -9.06
N GLY A 135 -4.39 -11.09 -9.44
CA GLY A 135 -4.44 -11.76 -10.74
C GLY A 135 -4.28 -10.81 -11.93
N VAL A 136 -4.57 -9.53 -11.73
CA VAL A 136 -4.40 -8.47 -12.76
C VAL A 136 -2.94 -8.34 -13.15
N GLU A 137 -2.04 -8.23 -12.18
CA GLU A 137 -0.61 -8.10 -12.43
C GLU A 137 -0.07 -9.34 -13.16
N SER A 138 -0.51 -10.54 -12.74
CA SER A 138 -0.13 -11.77 -13.43
C SER A 138 -0.61 -11.82 -14.88
N LEU A 139 -1.84 -11.37 -15.15
CA LEU A 139 -2.40 -11.33 -16.51
C LEU A 139 -1.73 -10.23 -17.35
N ALA A 140 -1.49 -9.07 -16.79
CA ALA A 140 -0.85 -7.95 -17.47
C ALA A 140 0.58 -8.28 -17.93
N THR A 141 1.28 -9.14 -17.20
CA THR A 141 2.68 -9.53 -17.47
C THR A 141 2.83 -10.94 -18.04
N ASN A 142 1.72 -11.62 -18.35
CA ASN A 142 1.72 -12.99 -18.87
C ASN A 142 2.41 -13.99 -17.92
N THR A 143 2.34 -13.79 -16.62
CA THR A 143 2.83 -14.74 -15.63
C THR A 143 1.74 -15.71 -15.19
N ASN A 144 2.11 -16.97 -14.89
CA ASN A 144 1.12 -17.96 -14.48
C ASN A 144 0.74 -17.76 -13.00
N PRO A 145 -0.52 -17.36 -12.70
CA PRO A 145 -0.95 -17.09 -11.34
C PRO A 145 -0.91 -18.30 -10.39
N LEU A 146 -0.89 -19.52 -10.93
CA LEU A 146 -0.79 -20.75 -10.15
C LEU A 146 0.52 -20.82 -9.34
N TYR A 147 1.58 -20.27 -9.89
CA TYR A 147 2.91 -20.26 -9.25
C TYR A 147 3.20 -18.94 -8.50
N ASN A 148 2.21 -18.08 -8.32
CA ASN A 148 2.40 -16.74 -7.77
C ASN A 148 3.08 -16.75 -6.39
N ARG A 149 2.66 -17.64 -5.46
CA ARG A 149 3.27 -17.74 -4.13
C ARG A 149 4.70 -18.25 -4.19
N GLU A 150 4.93 -19.34 -4.90
CA GLU A 150 6.27 -19.92 -5.03
C GLU A 150 7.26 -18.93 -5.67
N ARG A 151 6.80 -18.22 -6.72
CA ARG A 151 7.63 -17.19 -7.37
C ARG A 151 7.91 -16.02 -6.43
N PHE A 152 6.92 -15.62 -5.61
CA PHE A 152 7.09 -14.56 -4.61
C PHE A 152 8.18 -14.92 -3.60
N GLU A 153 8.09 -16.08 -2.99
CA GLU A 153 9.03 -16.56 -1.97
C GLU A 153 10.44 -16.74 -2.57
N GLU A 154 10.55 -17.38 -3.73
CA GLU A 154 11.84 -17.59 -4.38
C GLU A 154 12.49 -16.27 -4.86
N ALA A 155 11.69 -15.34 -5.41
CA ALA A 155 12.21 -14.02 -5.81
C ALA A 155 12.69 -13.22 -4.60
N HIS A 156 11.93 -13.26 -3.49
CA HIS A 156 12.35 -12.64 -2.22
C HIS A 156 13.71 -13.18 -1.78
N ASP A 157 13.86 -14.49 -1.68
CA ASP A 157 15.11 -15.12 -1.23
C ASP A 157 16.29 -14.77 -2.12
N LEU A 158 16.06 -14.72 -3.43
CA LEU A 158 17.08 -14.30 -4.40
C LEU A 158 17.48 -12.83 -4.21
N VAL A 159 16.51 -11.93 -4.01
CA VAL A 159 16.76 -10.50 -3.77
C VAL A 159 17.55 -10.31 -2.47
N ILE A 160 17.11 -10.92 -1.36
CA ILE A 160 17.79 -10.82 -0.07
C ILE A 160 19.21 -11.38 -0.16
N LYS A 161 19.39 -12.54 -0.79
CA LYS A 161 20.73 -13.12 -0.99
C LYS A 161 21.63 -12.23 -1.85
N THR A 162 21.07 -11.62 -2.88
CA THR A 162 21.80 -10.69 -3.76
C THR A 162 22.33 -9.48 -2.98
N TRP A 163 21.59 -8.99 -2.01
CA TRP A 163 22.01 -7.86 -1.17
C TRP A 163 23.00 -8.22 -0.05
N THR A 164 22.91 -9.46 0.45
CA THR A 164 23.62 -9.86 1.68
C THR A 164 24.81 -10.77 1.46
N THR A 165 24.92 -11.41 0.30
CA THR A 165 25.98 -12.35 0.00
C THR A 165 26.92 -11.80 -1.08
N PRO A 166 28.23 -11.66 -0.81
CA PRO A 166 29.17 -11.28 -1.85
C PRO A 166 29.17 -12.25 -3.03
N GLY A 167 29.06 -11.67 -4.25
CA GLY A 167 29.13 -12.46 -5.48
C GLY A 167 30.57 -12.76 -5.91
N PRO A 168 30.76 -13.49 -7.03
CA PRO A 168 29.70 -14.10 -7.82
C PRO A 168 29.18 -15.43 -7.21
N PHE A 169 27.90 -15.68 -7.33
CA PHE A 169 27.29 -16.97 -7.00
C PHE A 169 26.34 -17.44 -8.11
N ARG A 170 25.88 -18.70 -8.02
CA ARG A 170 24.83 -19.24 -8.87
C ARG A 170 23.53 -19.30 -8.10
N TRP A 171 22.40 -19.17 -8.85
CA TRP A 171 21.08 -19.45 -8.34
C TRP A 171 20.43 -20.53 -9.19
N GLU A 172 20.01 -21.62 -8.59
CA GLU A 172 19.37 -22.76 -9.26
C GLU A 172 18.07 -23.10 -8.54
N GLY A 173 17.11 -22.21 -8.66
CA GLY A 173 15.78 -22.36 -8.09
C GLY A 173 14.81 -23.04 -9.05
N LYS A 174 13.57 -23.18 -8.61
CA LYS A 174 12.48 -23.78 -9.39
C LYS A 174 12.00 -22.84 -10.49
N HIS A 175 11.88 -21.54 -10.18
CA HIS A 175 11.31 -20.52 -11.06
C HIS A 175 12.37 -19.60 -11.65
N TYR A 176 13.50 -19.44 -10.98
CA TYR A 176 14.59 -18.59 -11.39
C TYR A 176 15.92 -19.34 -11.45
N GLN A 177 16.66 -19.16 -12.55
CA GLN A 177 17.96 -19.82 -12.74
C GLN A 177 18.95 -18.81 -13.33
N PHE A 178 20.02 -18.53 -12.58
CA PHE A 178 21.07 -17.59 -12.98
C PHE A 178 22.45 -18.23 -12.83
N ARG A 179 23.18 -18.27 -13.92
CA ARG A 179 24.55 -18.83 -13.93
C ARG A 179 25.51 -17.98 -13.12
N VAL A 180 25.30 -16.67 -13.13
CA VAL A 180 26.10 -15.67 -12.39
C VAL A 180 25.17 -14.63 -11.80
N VAL A 181 25.20 -14.49 -10.48
CA VAL A 181 24.59 -13.39 -9.74
C VAL A 181 25.73 -12.58 -9.14
N ASN A 182 25.93 -11.36 -9.60
CA ASN A 182 27.00 -10.48 -9.15
C ASN A 182 26.71 -9.00 -9.43
N PRO A 183 25.56 -8.46 -9.01
CA PRO A 183 25.37 -7.01 -9.05
C PRO A 183 26.52 -6.31 -8.34
N PHE A 184 27.01 -5.25 -8.94
CA PHE A 184 28.11 -4.49 -8.34
C PHE A 184 27.62 -3.56 -7.23
N GLN A 185 26.44 -3.00 -7.41
CA GLN A 185 25.77 -2.17 -6.42
C GLN A 185 25.08 -3.02 -5.35
N VAL A 186 25.28 -2.65 -4.10
CA VAL A 186 24.60 -3.22 -2.94
C VAL A 186 23.97 -2.10 -2.11
N PRO A 187 22.88 -2.36 -1.37
CA PRO A 187 22.25 -1.33 -0.56
C PRO A 187 23.19 -0.67 0.46
N LEU A 188 22.95 0.61 0.72
CA LEU A 188 23.64 1.37 1.77
C LEU A 188 23.25 0.86 3.16
N GLN A 189 21.97 0.58 3.38
CA GLN A 189 21.45 0.03 4.64
C GLN A 189 21.92 -1.41 4.84
N LYS A 190 22.24 -1.78 6.09
CA LYS A 190 22.74 -3.12 6.43
C LYS A 190 21.85 -3.81 7.46
N PRO A 191 21.61 -5.12 7.33
CA PRO A 191 22.09 -6.02 6.25
C PRO A 191 21.47 -5.72 4.88
N HIS A 192 20.30 -5.12 4.83
CA HIS A 192 19.55 -4.66 3.65
C HIS A 192 18.52 -3.60 4.08
N PRO A 193 17.86 -2.88 3.15
CA PRO A 193 16.74 -2.00 3.48
C PRO A 193 15.64 -2.77 4.23
N PRO A 194 14.91 -2.14 5.17
CA PRO A 194 13.78 -2.79 5.83
C PRO A 194 12.78 -3.34 4.81
N VAL A 195 12.23 -4.52 5.08
CA VAL A 195 11.24 -5.18 4.22
C VAL A 195 9.88 -5.13 4.92
N TRP A 196 8.87 -4.56 4.25
CA TRP A 196 7.50 -4.52 4.72
C TRP A 196 6.57 -5.21 3.75
N ILE A 197 5.50 -5.81 4.25
CA ILE A 197 4.55 -6.58 3.43
C ILE A 197 3.14 -6.04 3.63
N PRO A 198 2.53 -5.43 2.60
CA PRO A 198 1.14 -5.01 2.67
C PRO A 198 0.20 -6.13 2.22
N GLY A 199 -1.03 -6.10 2.72
CA GLY A 199 -2.06 -6.99 2.23
C GLY A 199 -3.39 -6.91 2.97
N THR A 200 -4.32 -7.75 2.55
CA THR A 200 -5.70 -7.79 3.07
C THR A 200 -5.94 -8.94 4.06
N GLY A 201 -4.88 -9.47 4.67
CA GLY A 201 -5.00 -10.50 5.71
C GLY A 201 -5.00 -11.96 5.21
N SER A 202 -4.17 -12.32 4.21
CA SER A 202 -3.96 -13.73 3.86
C SER A 202 -3.18 -14.44 4.96
N PRO A 203 -3.73 -15.50 5.62
CA PRO A 203 -3.06 -16.18 6.72
C PRO A 203 -1.68 -16.71 6.36
N GLU A 204 -1.52 -17.27 5.17
CA GLU A 204 -0.23 -17.79 4.72
C GLU A 204 0.83 -16.69 4.59
N THR A 205 0.41 -15.48 4.22
CA THR A 205 1.31 -14.33 4.14
C THR A 205 1.65 -13.81 5.54
N LEU A 206 0.68 -13.80 6.46
CA LEU A 206 0.91 -13.41 7.85
C LEU A 206 1.90 -14.35 8.55
N VAL A 207 1.71 -15.67 8.37
CA VAL A 207 2.65 -16.69 8.88
C VAL A 207 4.06 -16.44 8.33
N TRP A 208 4.17 -16.26 7.02
CA TRP A 208 5.45 -15.98 6.37
C TRP A 208 6.11 -14.68 6.85
N CYS A 209 5.31 -13.61 7.07
CA CYS A 209 5.82 -12.34 7.61
C CYS A 209 6.33 -12.50 9.04
N ALA A 210 5.58 -13.21 9.89
CA ALA A 210 5.99 -13.47 11.26
C ALA A 210 7.28 -14.32 11.34
N GLU A 211 7.43 -15.34 10.47
CA GLU A 211 8.65 -16.14 10.35
C GLU A 211 9.87 -15.26 10.01
N HIS A 212 9.69 -14.26 9.15
CA HIS A 212 10.75 -13.36 8.70
C HIS A 212 10.91 -12.10 9.58
N HIS A 213 10.12 -11.93 10.63
CA HIS A 213 10.06 -10.71 11.45
C HIS A 213 9.72 -9.44 10.65
N TYR A 214 8.97 -9.56 9.56
CA TYR A 214 8.60 -8.42 8.72
C TYR A 214 7.32 -7.75 9.20
N PRO A 215 7.28 -6.42 9.30
CA PRO A 215 6.04 -5.69 9.51
C PRO A 215 5.01 -6.00 8.43
N TYR A 216 3.76 -6.19 8.88
CA TYR A 216 2.62 -6.38 7.98
C TYR A 216 1.69 -5.17 8.02
N LEU A 217 1.40 -4.60 6.86
CA LEU A 217 0.50 -3.45 6.73
C LEU A 217 -0.86 -3.91 6.22
N PHE A 218 -1.90 -3.75 7.04
CA PHE A 218 -3.28 -4.07 6.70
C PHE A 218 -3.89 -2.99 5.82
N LEU A 219 -4.41 -3.39 4.65
CA LEU A 219 -4.97 -2.50 3.63
C LEU A 219 -6.51 -2.48 3.71
N GLU A 220 -7.10 -1.43 4.25
CA GLU A 220 -8.55 -1.19 4.31
C GLU A 220 -9.38 -2.40 4.82
N THR A 221 -8.86 -3.16 5.75
CA THR A 221 -9.61 -4.23 6.42
C THR A 221 -10.49 -3.63 7.52
N ASP A 222 -11.63 -4.26 7.83
CA ASP A 222 -12.44 -3.86 8.97
C ASP A 222 -11.67 -4.09 10.30
N HIS A 223 -12.05 -3.37 11.34
CA HIS A 223 -11.28 -3.36 12.58
C HIS A 223 -11.24 -4.72 13.26
N GLN A 224 -12.36 -5.46 13.28
CA GLN A 224 -12.38 -6.80 13.89
C GLN A 224 -11.56 -7.79 13.09
N GLY A 225 -11.71 -7.79 11.77
CA GLY A 225 -10.91 -8.65 10.89
C GLY A 225 -9.43 -8.33 10.97
N THR A 226 -9.06 -7.05 11.13
CA THR A 226 -7.67 -6.64 11.33
C THR A 226 -7.11 -7.24 12.63
N ARG A 227 -7.82 -7.13 13.75
CA ARG A 227 -7.39 -7.74 15.03
C ARG A 227 -7.27 -9.26 14.95
N ASP A 228 -8.26 -9.91 14.34
CA ASP A 228 -8.23 -11.36 14.12
C ASP A 228 -6.97 -11.79 13.35
N MET A 229 -6.56 -11.00 12.36
CA MET A 229 -5.35 -11.26 11.57
C MET A 229 -4.06 -10.92 12.33
N MET A 230 -4.05 -9.84 13.12
CA MET A 230 -2.93 -9.52 14.00
C MET A 230 -2.67 -10.65 15.00
N GLU A 231 -3.74 -11.29 15.53
CA GLU A 231 -3.59 -12.43 16.45
C GLU A 231 -2.98 -13.66 15.74
N ILE A 232 -3.33 -13.94 14.47
CA ILE A 232 -2.68 -15.02 13.70
C ILE A 232 -1.18 -14.73 13.54
N TYR A 233 -0.80 -13.48 13.27
CA TYR A 233 0.60 -13.08 13.21
C TYR A 233 1.28 -13.29 14.58
N ALA A 234 0.66 -12.82 15.65
CA ALA A 234 1.22 -12.89 17.00
C ALA A 234 1.38 -14.34 17.50
N GLU A 235 0.38 -15.19 17.27
CA GLU A 235 0.48 -16.63 17.57
C GLU A 235 1.67 -17.27 16.83
N THR A 236 1.85 -16.91 15.56
CA THR A 236 2.97 -17.42 14.77
C THR A 236 4.30 -16.89 15.29
N ALA A 237 4.40 -15.59 15.58
CA ALA A 237 5.61 -14.96 16.11
C ALA A 237 6.08 -15.64 17.42
N ARG A 238 5.13 -15.93 18.33
CA ARG A 238 5.44 -16.68 19.56
C ARG A 238 6.00 -18.08 19.28
N ASN A 239 5.54 -18.76 18.23
CA ASN A 239 6.09 -20.05 17.81
C ASN A 239 7.52 -19.93 17.28
N PHE A 240 7.90 -18.77 16.75
CA PHE A 240 9.26 -18.43 16.33
C PHE A 240 10.09 -17.75 17.44
N GLY A 241 9.56 -17.68 18.67
CA GLY A 241 10.29 -17.29 19.88
C GLY A 241 10.36 -15.80 20.17
N TYR A 242 9.44 -14.98 19.61
CA TYR A 242 9.37 -13.56 19.94
C TYR A 242 7.92 -13.07 20.10
N GLU A 243 7.73 -11.99 20.88
CA GLU A 243 6.45 -11.31 21.04
C GLU A 243 6.44 -10.07 20.10
N PRO A 244 5.51 -9.97 19.15
CA PRO A 244 5.46 -8.82 18.27
C PRO A 244 4.89 -7.60 18.99
N GLY A 245 5.54 -6.46 18.84
CA GLY A 245 5.07 -5.16 19.29
C GLY A 245 4.33 -4.36 18.19
N PRO A 246 3.91 -3.12 18.51
CA PRO A 246 3.25 -2.24 17.55
C PRO A 246 4.06 -2.04 16.25
N GLU A 247 5.37 -2.07 16.32
CA GLU A 247 6.29 -1.90 15.18
C GLU A 247 6.14 -2.97 14.09
N HIS A 248 5.50 -4.10 14.39
CA HIS A 248 5.21 -5.16 13.43
C HIS A 248 3.89 -4.97 12.69
N PHE A 249 3.07 -4.00 13.10
CA PHE A 249 1.74 -3.81 12.56
C PHE A 249 1.56 -2.43 11.96
N GLY A 250 1.09 -2.40 10.72
CA GLY A 250 0.66 -1.19 10.05
C GLY A 250 -0.83 -1.24 9.71
N TYR A 251 -1.47 -0.09 9.69
CA TYR A 251 -2.86 0.05 9.26
C TYR A 251 -2.99 1.18 8.26
N LEU A 252 -3.66 0.92 7.14
CA LEU A 252 -3.98 1.93 6.15
C LEU A 252 -5.44 2.36 6.30
N VAL A 253 -5.65 3.67 6.43
CA VAL A 253 -6.97 4.28 6.58
C VAL A 253 -7.12 5.47 5.64
N ARG A 254 -8.30 5.63 5.03
CA ARG A 254 -8.64 6.84 4.26
C ARG A 254 -8.94 7.98 5.21
N ILE A 255 -8.25 9.10 5.03
CA ILE A 255 -8.43 10.29 5.86
C ILE A 255 -8.57 11.50 4.95
N HIS A 256 -9.58 12.31 5.23
CA HIS A 256 -9.69 13.63 4.62
C HIS A 256 -10.06 14.67 5.67
N VAL A 257 -9.27 15.73 5.73
CA VAL A 257 -9.42 16.80 6.72
C VAL A 257 -9.74 18.12 6.00
N GLN A 258 -10.74 18.84 6.51
CA GLN A 258 -11.05 20.20 6.08
C GLN A 258 -11.37 21.07 7.31
N ASP A 259 -11.54 22.37 7.11
CA ASP A 259 -11.77 23.33 8.19
C ASP A 259 -13.01 23.02 9.05
N THR A 260 -14.03 22.38 8.46
CA THR A 260 -15.24 21.95 9.14
C THR A 260 -15.66 20.54 8.75
N ASP A 261 -16.44 19.87 9.61
CA ASP A 261 -16.99 18.54 9.34
C ASP A 261 -17.88 18.54 8.09
N GLU A 262 -18.66 19.62 7.86
CA GLU A 262 -19.53 19.75 6.69
C GLU A 262 -18.71 19.81 5.41
N LYS A 263 -17.68 20.66 5.36
CA LYS A 263 -16.80 20.80 4.20
C LYS A 263 -16.03 19.51 3.94
N ALA A 264 -15.50 18.88 4.97
CA ALA A 264 -14.80 17.62 4.86
C ALA A 264 -15.69 16.51 4.28
N ARG A 265 -16.94 16.41 4.74
CA ARG A 265 -17.91 15.43 4.21
C ARG A 265 -18.32 15.71 2.77
N GLU A 266 -18.44 16.99 2.40
CA GLU A 266 -18.71 17.39 1.02
C GLU A 266 -17.60 16.93 0.08
N VAL A 267 -16.35 17.31 0.39
CA VAL A 267 -15.16 16.96 -0.41
C VAL A 267 -14.90 15.45 -0.38
N GLY A 268 -15.01 14.83 0.77
CA GLY A 268 -14.80 13.40 0.96
C GLY A 268 -15.78 12.50 0.19
N ARG A 269 -16.90 13.03 -0.30
CA ARG A 269 -17.78 12.33 -1.27
C ARG A 269 -17.04 12.01 -2.57
N GLY A 270 -16.01 12.75 -2.91
CA GLY A 270 -15.13 12.42 -4.03
C GLY A 270 -14.57 11.01 -3.96
N TYR A 271 -14.26 10.49 -2.77
CA TYR A 271 -13.86 9.09 -2.62
C TYR A 271 -14.93 8.09 -3.07
N LEU A 272 -16.21 8.42 -2.88
CA LEU A 272 -17.31 7.61 -3.39
C LEU A 272 -17.36 7.63 -4.91
N GLU A 273 -17.29 8.82 -5.48
CA GLU A 273 -17.36 9.01 -6.93
C GLU A 273 -16.18 8.32 -7.61
N GLY A 274 -14.98 8.45 -7.06
CA GLY A 274 -13.80 7.74 -7.50
C GLY A 274 -13.95 6.23 -7.41
N ASN A 275 -14.44 5.73 -6.30
CA ASN A 275 -14.67 4.29 -6.12
C ASN A 275 -15.82 3.73 -6.98
N VAL A 276 -16.86 4.51 -7.27
CA VAL A 276 -18.08 4.04 -7.97
C VAL A 276 -18.05 4.42 -9.45
N GLY A 277 -17.58 5.64 -9.75
CA GLY A 277 -17.58 6.16 -11.13
C GLY A 277 -16.30 5.79 -11.87
N VAL A 278 -15.30 6.60 -11.65
CA VAL A 278 -14.04 6.60 -12.39
C VAL A 278 -13.01 5.65 -11.77
N GLY A 279 -12.93 5.56 -10.43
CA GLY A 279 -11.97 4.72 -9.73
C GLY A 279 -12.31 3.25 -9.73
N ARG A 280 -13.59 2.88 -9.86
CA ARG A 280 -14.01 1.47 -9.96
C ARG A 280 -14.15 1.02 -11.40
N ILE A 281 -13.04 0.69 -12.00
CA ILE A 281 -13.05 -0.03 -13.25
C ILE A 281 -13.37 -1.49 -12.96
N PRO A 282 -14.47 -2.02 -13.50
CA PRO A 282 -14.92 -3.38 -13.23
C PRO A 282 -13.85 -4.42 -13.53
N LEU A 283 -13.69 -5.34 -12.60
CA LEU A 283 -12.85 -6.52 -12.76
C LEU A 283 -13.59 -7.74 -12.24
N PRO A 284 -13.92 -8.72 -13.09
CA PRO A 284 -14.51 -9.97 -12.63
C PRO A 284 -13.60 -10.67 -11.64
N ARG A 285 -14.22 -11.30 -10.63
CA ARG A 285 -13.48 -11.94 -9.53
C ARG A 285 -12.46 -12.97 -10.00
N ASP A 286 -12.75 -13.72 -11.05
CA ASP A 286 -11.86 -14.75 -11.57
C ASP A 286 -10.56 -14.17 -12.13
N TYR A 287 -10.55 -12.89 -12.51
CA TYR A 287 -9.36 -12.16 -12.90
C TYR A 287 -8.60 -11.58 -11.70
N ALA A 288 -9.31 -11.13 -10.68
CA ALA A 288 -8.69 -10.60 -9.46
C ALA A 288 -8.06 -11.73 -8.61
N SER A 289 -8.72 -12.87 -8.55
CA SER A 289 -8.30 -14.05 -7.76
C SER A 289 -8.45 -15.33 -8.58
N PRO A 290 -7.59 -15.54 -9.57
CA PRO A 290 -7.63 -16.74 -10.41
C PRO A 290 -7.31 -18.00 -9.60
N VAL A 291 -7.50 -19.17 -10.23
CA VAL A 291 -7.19 -20.46 -9.61
C VAL A 291 -5.73 -20.48 -9.11
N GLY A 292 -5.54 -20.94 -7.88
CA GLY A 292 -4.22 -20.95 -7.21
C GLY A 292 -3.92 -19.71 -6.35
N TYR A 293 -4.70 -18.64 -6.51
CA TYR A 293 -4.51 -17.39 -5.77
C TYR A 293 -5.14 -17.39 -4.36
N GLY A 294 -6.20 -18.19 -4.17
CA GLY A 294 -6.97 -18.22 -2.93
C GLY A 294 -6.20 -18.89 -1.80
N SER A 295 -6.42 -18.39 -0.57
CA SER A 295 -5.95 -19.04 0.65
C SER A 295 -6.61 -20.41 0.86
N ALA A 296 -5.82 -21.38 1.27
CA ALA A 296 -6.29 -22.72 1.68
C ALA A 296 -6.66 -22.77 3.17
N SER A 297 -6.44 -21.71 3.92
CA SER A 297 -6.68 -21.65 5.36
C SER A 297 -8.12 -22.03 5.71
N ARG A 298 -8.27 -22.78 6.79
CA ARG A 298 -9.53 -23.12 7.44
C ARG A 298 -9.69 -22.47 8.81
N ASP A 299 -8.80 -21.55 9.17
CA ASP A 299 -8.91 -20.78 10.40
C ASP A 299 -10.26 -20.04 10.44
N PRO A 300 -11.07 -20.22 11.51
CA PRO A 300 -12.39 -19.56 11.61
C PRO A 300 -12.31 -18.03 11.52
N ARG A 301 -11.23 -17.41 12.01
CA ARG A 301 -11.00 -15.96 11.95
C ARG A 301 -10.88 -15.51 10.50
N PHE A 302 -10.08 -16.24 9.72
CA PHE A 302 -9.92 -15.95 8.29
C PHE A 302 -11.21 -16.21 7.50
N LEU A 303 -11.95 -17.26 7.83
CA LEU A 303 -13.22 -17.54 7.16
C LEU A 303 -14.25 -16.43 7.42
N ARG A 304 -14.29 -15.86 8.65
CA ARG A 304 -15.12 -14.69 8.97
C ARG A 304 -14.69 -13.46 8.16
N LEU A 305 -13.39 -13.11 8.18
CA LEU A 305 -12.87 -11.99 7.39
C LEU A 305 -13.18 -12.14 5.90
N ARG A 306 -13.03 -13.35 5.36
CA ARG A 306 -13.34 -13.64 3.96
C ARG A 306 -14.82 -13.46 3.64
N GLU A 307 -15.71 -13.83 4.55
CA GLU A 307 -17.14 -13.60 4.39
C GLU A 307 -17.48 -12.11 4.48
N GLN A 308 -16.93 -11.39 5.44
CA GLN A 308 -17.07 -9.94 5.56
C GLN A 308 -16.60 -9.22 4.28
N ILE A 309 -15.44 -9.58 3.74
CA ILE A 309 -14.94 -9.03 2.47
C ILE A 309 -15.87 -9.34 1.29
N ARG A 310 -16.54 -10.51 1.30
CA ARG A 310 -17.46 -10.91 0.23
C ARG A 310 -18.80 -10.22 0.30
N SER A 311 -19.30 -9.99 1.51
CA SER A 311 -20.59 -9.35 1.77
C SER A 311 -20.46 -7.83 1.93
N ASP A 312 -19.25 -7.27 1.87
CA ASP A 312 -19.00 -5.86 2.03
C ASP A 312 -19.72 -5.06 0.92
N PRO A 313 -20.75 -4.29 1.24
CA PRO A 313 -21.52 -3.52 0.26
C PRO A 313 -20.63 -2.55 -0.52
N PHE A 314 -19.51 -2.11 0.08
CA PHE A 314 -18.55 -1.22 -0.56
C PHE A 314 -17.70 -1.90 -1.65
N ARG A 315 -17.64 -3.23 -1.63
CA ARG A 315 -16.91 -4.03 -2.64
C ARG A 315 -17.83 -4.66 -3.68
N VAL A 316 -19.10 -4.81 -3.39
CA VAL A 316 -20.05 -5.61 -4.21
C VAL A 316 -21.11 -4.76 -4.89
N GLY A 317 -21.44 -3.59 -4.37
CA GLY A 317 -22.51 -2.73 -4.87
C GLY A 317 -22.07 -1.31 -5.20
N GLY A 318 -22.90 -0.58 -5.91
CA GLY A 318 -22.74 0.86 -6.05
C GLY A 318 -22.87 1.53 -4.69
N LEU A 319 -21.95 2.45 -4.39
CA LEU A 319 -22.02 3.24 -3.16
C LEU A 319 -23.02 4.39 -3.38
N ASP A 320 -24.11 4.36 -2.68
CA ASP A 320 -25.04 5.48 -2.57
C ASP A 320 -24.73 6.35 -1.34
N GLY A 321 -25.49 7.40 -1.13
CA GLY A 321 -25.30 8.28 0.02
C GLY A 321 -25.47 7.59 1.38
N ALA A 322 -26.31 6.55 1.47
CA ALA A 322 -26.51 5.78 2.70
C ALA A 322 -25.25 4.93 3.01
N ALA A 323 -24.61 4.38 1.97
CA ALA A 323 -23.35 3.67 2.11
C ALA A 323 -22.22 4.57 2.60
N TYR A 324 -22.16 5.82 2.17
CA TYR A 324 -21.19 6.81 2.64
C TYR A 324 -21.29 7.03 4.15
N ASP A 325 -22.51 7.28 4.64
CA ASP A 325 -22.72 7.48 6.06
C ASP A 325 -22.34 6.24 6.88
N GLN A 326 -22.66 5.03 6.41
CA GLN A 326 -22.24 3.78 7.06
C GLN A 326 -20.71 3.60 7.09
N ILE A 327 -19.98 3.99 6.03
CA ILE A 327 -18.52 3.96 6.02
C ILE A 327 -17.96 4.88 7.11
N LEU A 328 -18.49 6.09 7.23
CA LEU A 328 -18.07 7.07 8.24
C LEU A 328 -18.39 6.58 9.66
N GLU A 329 -19.60 6.04 9.88
CA GLU A 329 -20.01 5.45 11.16
C GLU A 329 -19.10 4.29 11.58
N SER A 330 -18.69 3.44 10.63
CA SER A 330 -17.77 2.32 10.88
C SER A 330 -16.31 2.76 11.08
N LYS A 331 -15.99 4.03 10.88
CA LYS A 331 -14.63 4.61 10.93
C LYS A 331 -13.62 3.94 9.98
N ARG A 332 -14.10 3.28 8.93
CA ARG A 332 -13.22 2.78 7.86
C ARG A 332 -12.64 3.92 7.05
N TRP A 333 -13.42 5.02 6.92
CA TRP A 333 -12.94 6.31 6.45
C TRP A 333 -13.10 7.33 7.57
N VAL A 334 -12.08 8.13 7.77
CA VAL A 334 -12.02 9.14 8.81
C VAL A 334 -12.04 10.52 8.13
N ILE A 335 -13.22 11.13 8.09
CA ILE A 335 -13.45 12.38 7.34
C ILE A 335 -14.10 13.40 8.27
N GLY A 336 -13.46 14.56 8.43
CA GLY A 336 -13.97 15.61 9.32
C GLY A 336 -13.02 16.78 9.48
N SER A 337 -13.37 17.66 10.42
CA SER A 337 -12.46 18.67 10.96
C SER A 337 -11.29 18.03 11.71
N PRO A 338 -10.19 18.75 11.98
CA PRO A 338 -9.08 18.23 12.77
C PRO A 338 -9.51 17.55 14.08
N ASP A 339 -10.39 18.18 14.86
CA ASP A 339 -10.90 17.65 16.13
C ASP A 339 -11.64 16.31 15.95
N THR A 340 -12.47 16.21 14.93
CA THR A 340 -13.21 14.99 14.62
C THR A 340 -12.28 13.87 14.19
N VAL A 341 -11.31 14.18 13.33
CA VAL A 341 -10.32 13.22 12.83
C VAL A 341 -9.42 12.72 13.96
N ILE A 342 -8.88 13.61 14.79
CA ILE A 342 -8.04 13.26 15.94
C ILE A 342 -8.78 12.34 16.90
N ARG A 343 -10.02 12.68 17.24
CA ARG A 343 -10.86 11.87 18.15
C ARG A 343 -11.10 10.47 17.60
N GLN A 344 -11.47 10.33 16.31
CA GLN A 344 -11.74 9.05 15.69
C GLN A 344 -10.47 8.20 15.54
N LEU A 345 -9.34 8.82 15.19
CA LEU A 345 -8.05 8.12 15.11
C LEU A 345 -7.57 7.66 16.48
N ARG A 346 -7.78 8.45 17.55
CA ARG A 346 -7.49 7.99 18.93
C ARG A 346 -8.22 6.69 19.26
N GLU A 347 -9.50 6.59 18.90
CA GLU A 347 -10.28 5.36 19.12
C GLU A 347 -9.70 4.17 18.34
N ILE A 348 -9.40 4.36 17.05
CA ILE A 348 -8.80 3.35 16.18
C ILE A 348 -7.44 2.90 16.72
N LEU A 349 -6.58 3.86 17.09
CA LEU A 349 -5.23 3.57 17.58
C LEU A 349 -5.26 2.88 18.96
N SER A 350 -6.20 3.25 19.83
CA SER A 350 -6.38 2.57 21.12
C SER A 350 -6.82 1.13 20.98
N GLU A 351 -7.63 0.84 19.97
CA GLU A 351 -8.20 -0.48 19.72
C GLU A 351 -7.22 -1.43 18.99
N MET A 352 -6.54 -0.95 17.94
CA MET A 352 -5.69 -1.79 17.09
C MET A 352 -4.19 -1.71 17.42
N ARG A 353 -3.75 -0.59 18.04
CA ARG A 353 -2.37 -0.35 18.47
C ARG A 353 -1.30 -0.58 17.39
N PRO A 354 -1.44 -0.05 16.18
CA PRO A 354 -0.41 -0.17 15.15
C PRO A 354 0.74 0.80 15.42
N GLY A 355 1.97 0.39 15.16
CA GLY A 355 3.14 1.29 15.19
C GLY A 355 3.34 2.06 13.88
N ILE A 356 2.62 1.65 12.81
CA ILE A 356 2.68 2.26 11.48
C ILE A 356 1.27 2.65 11.05
N LEU A 357 1.06 3.94 10.74
CA LEU A 357 -0.20 4.43 10.19
C LEU A 357 0.03 4.96 8.77
N ALA A 358 -0.59 4.31 7.80
CA ALA A 358 -0.65 4.80 6.42
C ALA A 358 -1.92 5.62 6.21
N ILE A 359 -1.75 6.88 5.88
CA ILE A 359 -2.79 7.88 5.73
C ILE A 359 -3.06 8.09 4.25
N TRP A 360 -4.20 7.59 3.78
CA TRP A 360 -4.61 7.70 2.38
C TRP A 360 -5.43 8.98 2.17
N THR A 361 -4.79 9.99 1.60
CA THR A 361 -5.36 11.35 1.52
C THR A 361 -6.11 11.67 0.23
N ASN A 362 -5.82 10.96 -0.87
CA ASN A 362 -6.47 11.19 -2.16
C ASN A 362 -6.42 9.92 -3.03
N ASP A 363 -7.44 9.68 -3.85
CA ASP A 363 -7.52 8.62 -4.85
C ASP A 363 -7.70 9.17 -6.29
N GLY A 364 -7.32 10.43 -6.49
CA GLY A 364 -7.38 11.13 -7.77
C GLY A 364 -8.68 11.89 -8.02
N THR A 365 -9.67 11.79 -7.15
CA THR A 365 -10.99 12.44 -7.32
C THR A 365 -11.15 13.70 -6.48
N ILE A 366 -10.28 13.93 -5.51
CA ILE A 366 -10.22 15.17 -4.71
C ILE A 366 -9.37 16.19 -5.46
N SER A 367 -9.83 17.42 -5.52
CA SER A 367 -9.11 18.51 -6.19
C SER A 367 -7.72 18.73 -5.56
N HIS A 368 -6.78 19.24 -6.35
CA HIS A 368 -5.45 19.58 -5.82
C HIS A 368 -5.53 20.61 -4.67
N GLU A 369 -6.39 21.61 -4.80
CA GLU A 369 -6.60 22.63 -3.75
C GLU A 369 -7.08 22.01 -2.45
N ASP A 370 -8.12 21.16 -2.50
CA ASP A 370 -8.62 20.45 -1.31
C ASP A 370 -7.61 19.43 -0.76
N SER A 371 -6.81 18.80 -1.62
CA SER A 371 -5.71 17.90 -1.22
C SER A 371 -4.62 18.65 -0.47
N MET A 372 -4.18 19.82 -0.98
CA MET A 372 -3.19 20.67 -0.32
C MET A 372 -3.70 21.22 1.02
N ARG A 373 -4.98 21.65 1.09
CA ARG A 373 -5.57 22.08 2.35
C ARG A 373 -5.65 20.93 3.37
N CYS A 374 -6.00 19.74 2.93
CA CYS A 374 -5.97 18.55 3.78
C CYS A 374 -4.56 18.28 4.34
N LEU A 375 -3.52 18.35 3.50
CA LEU A 375 -2.14 18.15 3.96
C LEU A 375 -1.69 19.24 4.94
N GLU A 376 -2.07 20.48 4.73
CA GLU A 376 -1.76 21.59 5.63
C GLU A 376 -2.37 21.35 7.02
N LEU A 377 -3.67 21.06 7.10
CA LEU A 377 -4.36 20.76 8.38
C LEU A 377 -3.80 19.49 9.04
N MET A 378 -3.45 18.48 8.24
CA MET A 378 -2.74 17.30 8.76
C MET A 378 -1.45 17.69 9.45
N GLY A 379 -0.60 18.50 8.82
CA GLY A 379 0.70 18.90 9.37
C GLY A 379 0.59 19.80 10.58
N GLN A 380 -0.34 20.74 10.56
CA GLN A 380 -0.47 21.76 11.61
C GLN A 380 -1.17 21.23 12.88
N GLU A 381 -2.15 20.34 12.73
CA GLU A 381 -3.02 19.94 13.84
C GLU A 381 -3.04 18.42 14.06
N VAL A 382 -3.23 17.62 13.02
CA VAL A 382 -3.50 16.18 13.20
C VAL A 382 -2.24 15.39 13.52
N LEU A 383 -1.15 15.55 12.74
CA LEU A 383 0.08 14.78 12.97
C LEU A 383 0.70 15.06 14.35
N PRO A 384 0.76 16.32 14.85
CA PRO A 384 1.22 16.57 16.22
C PRO A 384 0.41 15.82 17.27
N ALA A 385 -0.93 15.87 17.19
CA ALA A 385 -1.81 15.16 18.10
C ALA A 385 -1.65 13.62 18.01
N LEU A 386 -1.46 13.08 16.80
CA LEU A 386 -1.22 11.65 16.62
C LEU A 386 0.13 11.20 17.22
N ARG A 387 1.16 12.06 17.22
CA ARG A 387 2.42 11.77 17.91
C ARG A 387 2.24 11.67 19.41
N GLU A 388 1.50 12.61 20.02
CA GLU A 388 1.17 12.57 21.44
C GLU A 388 0.36 11.32 21.79
N ILE A 389 -0.65 10.96 21.00
CA ILE A 389 -1.42 9.72 21.15
C ILE A 389 -0.50 8.48 21.02
N GLY A 390 0.41 8.50 20.07
CA GLY A 390 1.36 7.40 19.87
C GLY A 390 2.30 7.21 21.06
N GLU A 391 2.76 8.29 21.69
CA GLU A 391 3.56 8.26 22.92
C GLU A 391 2.72 7.76 24.11
N GLU A 392 1.54 8.30 24.32
CA GLU A 392 0.60 7.90 25.38
C GLU A 392 0.24 6.41 25.32
N LEU A 393 0.03 5.89 24.12
CA LEU A 393 -0.32 4.51 23.87
C LEU A 393 0.91 3.58 23.68
N GLU A 394 2.13 4.11 23.81
CA GLU A 394 3.37 3.35 23.62
C GLU A 394 3.42 2.64 22.24
N LEU A 395 3.00 3.32 21.17
CA LEU A 395 3.00 2.81 19.82
C LEU A 395 4.40 2.98 19.20
N THR A 396 5.29 2.03 19.48
CA THR A 396 6.65 2.03 18.94
C THR A 396 6.63 1.92 17.41
N ASP A 397 7.51 2.69 16.75
CA ASP A 397 7.71 2.54 15.31
C ASP A 397 8.93 1.67 14.98
N PRO A 398 9.00 1.09 13.75
CA PRO A 398 10.08 0.17 13.37
C PRO A 398 11.46 0.80 13.32
N PHE A 399 11.58 2.13 13.39
CA PHE A 399 12.84 2.87 13.29
C PHE A 399 13.32 3.41 14.64
N GLN A 400 12.48 3.38 15.66
CA GLN A 400 12.91 3.69 17.03
C GLN A 400 13.75 2.50 17.53
N LYS A 401 15.00 2.78 17.88
CA LYS A 401 15.79 1.77 18.57
C LYS A 401 15.12 1.46 19.90
N ALA A 402 14.95 0.17 20.20
CA ALA A 402 14.61 -0.23 21.55
C ALA A 402 15.62 0.40 22.52
N PRO A 403 15.17 0.96 23.65
CA PRO A 403 16.02 1.65 24.62
C PRO A 403 17.11 0.74 25.19
#